data_e6f1b8fabc8b430f7692abfbf54bfd1c
#
_entry.id   e6f1b8fabc8b430f7692abfbf54bfd1c
#
_cell.length_a   1.000
_cell.length_b   1.000
_cell.length_c   1.000
_cell.angle_alpha   90.00
_cell.angle_beta   90.00
_cell.angle_gamma   90.00
#
_symmetry.space_group_name_H-M   'P 1'
#
loop_
_entity.id
_entity.type
_entity.pdbx_description
1 polymer ?
#
loop_
_entity_poly.entity_id
_entity_poly.type
_entity_poly.pdbx_seq_one_letter_code
_entity_poly.pdbx_strand_id
1 'polypeptide(L)'
;MTKASSYLAGMFDRLIRLLQQRPYLLADGATGTNLFDMGLATGDAPELWNFENRGKIEALHRGMIEAGADIILTNTFGGSRHRLKLHKAEARVHDINETAARIARSVADTAGETAGREIVVAGSIGPTGELFEPLGPLTVGQGIEAFAEQARGLAAGGVDVMWVETMSSKDELKAAVAGAGTTGLPVVCTLSFDTNGRTMMGVTPAEVAAFCHQLEPRPLAYGVNCGVGAAELVAALVNLAGATSPGDVIVAKSNCGVPYFVDGKIRYDGTPELMAAYARMARDAGARIIGGCCGTTPAHIAAMRAALSAHVPGDPPSMNEIAQRLGKLTAGAEGGATPAAEAAAAGGRRAGRRRRGADAAF
;
A
#
# COMPACT_ATOMS: atom_id res chain seq x y z
N MET A 1 1.75 37.61 -5.47
CA MET A 1 2.04 36.16 -5.25
C MET A 1 3.44 36.07 -4.66
N THR A 2 3.56 35.62 -3.41
CA THR A 2 4.86 35.52 -2.72
C THR A 2 5.66 34.32 -3.25
N LYS A 3 7.00 34.37 -3.20
CA LYS A 3 7.90 33.26 -3.59
C LYS A 3 7.53 31.94 -2.89
N ALA A 4 6.96 31.98 -1.69
CA ALA A 4 6.45 30.82 -0.97
C ALA A 4 5.24 30.17 -1.67
N SER A 5 4.32 30.95 -2.24
CA SER A 5 3.16 30.45 -2.98
C SER A 5 3.55 29.76 -4.29
N SER A 6 4.58 30.25 -4.99
CA SER A 6 5.09 29.60 -6.22
C SER A 6 5.91 28.35 -5.93
N TYR A 7 6.60 28.28 -4.79
CA TYR A 7 7.36 27.12 -4.34
C TYR A 7 6.41 25.97 -3.95
N LEU A 8 5.34 26.30 -3.22
CA LEU A 8 4.28 25.33 -2.87
C LEU A 8 3.57 24.81 -4.11
N ALA A 9 3.17 25.66 -5.06
CA ALA A 9 2.53 25.21 -6.31
C ALA A 9 3.43 24.25 -7.11
N GLY A 10 4.74 24.47 -7.15
CA GLY A 10 5.68 23.57 -7.83
C GLY A 10 5.91 22.23 -7.12
N MET A 11 5.76 22.16 -5.78
CA MET A 11 5.85 20.91 -5.01
C MET A 11 4.62 20.01 -5.21
N PHE A 12 3.42 20.61 -5.24
CA PHE A 12 2.16 19.85 -5.40
C PHE A 12 2.04 19.13 -6.75
N ASP A 13 2.84 19.51 -7.74
CA ASP A 13 2.74 18.99 -9.10
C ASP A 13 3.68 17.81 -9.41
N ARG A 14 4.65 17.45 -8.53
CA ARG A 14 5.69 16.48 -8.91
C ARG A 14 5.11 15.11 -9.28
N LEU A 15 4.29 14.50 -8.42
CA LEU A 15 3.67 13.19 -8.72
C LEU A 15 2.74 13.29 -9.94
N ILE A 16 1.90 14.30 -10.01
CA ILE A 16 0.97 14.52 -11.12
C ILE A 16 1.74 14.69 -12.43
N ARG A 17 2.77 15.54 -12.44
CA ARG A 17 3.60 15.78 -13.62
C ARG A 17 4.30 14.50 -14.08
N LEU A 18 4.90 13.73 -13.18
CA LEU A 18 5.54 12.47 -13.53
C LEU A 18 4.55 11.45 -14.08
N LEU A 19 3.34 11.37 -13.51
CA LEU A 19 2.26 10.52 -14.04
C LEU A 19 1.78 10.95 -15.43
N GLN A 20 1.83 12.23 -15.77
CA GLN A 20 1.52 12.72 -17.10
C GLN A 20 2.61 12.41 -18.13
N GLN A 21 3.88 12.45 -17.70
CA GLN A 21 5.04 12.27 -18.57
C GLN A 21 5.44 10.81 -18.77
N ARG A 22 5.09 9.92 -17.85
CA ARG A 22 5.54 8.53 -17.84
C ARG A 22 4.37 7.55 -17.85
N PRO A 23 4.50 6.42 -18.55
CA PRO A 23 3.45 5.39 -18.61
C PRO A 23 3.26 4.69 -17.26
N TYR A 24 4.27 4.66 -16.41
CA TYR A 24 4.23 4.14 -15.04
C TYR A 24 5.29 4.82 -14.16
N LEU A 25 5.12 4.71 -12.84
CA LEU A 25 6.11 5.05 -11.83
C LEU A 25 6.42 3.82 -10.98
N LEU A 26 7.68 3.66 -10.60
CA LEU A 26 8.10 2.60 -9.70
C LEU A 26 8.21 3.16 -8.28
N ALA A 27 7.40 2.64 -7.37
CA ALA A 27 7.54 2.91 -5.94
C ALA A 27 8.57 1.97 -5.31
N ASP A 28 9.04 2.33 -4.13
CA ASP A 28 10.02 1.57 -3.37
C ASP A 28 9.50 0.21 -2.86
N GLY A 29 10.34 -0.45 -2.06
CA GLY A 29 10.06 -1.71 -1.38
C GLY A 29 9.70 -1.52 0.09
N ALA A 30 10.06 -2.54 0.88
CA ALA A 30 9.80 -2.57 2.30
C ALA A 30 10.68 -1.59 3.10
N THR A 31 10.10 -0.95 4.10
CA THR A 31 10.88 -0.27 5.15
C THR A 31 11.18 -1.24 6.29
N GLY A 32 10.18 -1.73 7.00
CA GLY A 32 10.35 -2.49 8.24
C GLY A 32 11.20 -3.76 8.08
N THR A 33 10.95 -4.60 7.07
CA THR A 33 11.71 -5.84 6.88
C THR A 33 13.18 -5.60 6.55
N ASN A 34 13.50 -4.55 5.78
CA ASN A 34 14.90 -4.17 5.55
C ASN A 34 15.58 -3.63 6.82
N LEU A 35 14.85 -2.91 7.67
CA LEU A 35 15.39 -2.43 8.95
C LEU A 35 15.67 -3.59 9.94
N PHE A 36 14.86 -4.66 9.93
CA PHE A 36 15.16 -5.87 10.70
C PHE A 36 16.47 -6.53 10.23
N ASP A 37 16.71 -6.58 8.92
CA ASP A 37 17.99 -7.09 8.39
C ASP A 37 19.17 -6.15 8.72
N MET A 38 18.91 -4.86 8.92
CA MET A 38 19.89 -3.88 9.38
C MET A 38 20.06 -3.86 10.91
N GLY A 39 19.32 -4.71 11.67
CA GLY A 39 19.47 -4.90 13.11
C GLY A 39 18.41 -4.23 13.98
N LEU A 40 17.28 -3.80 13.42
CA LEU A 40 16.10 -3.42 14.24
C LEU A 40 15.63 -4.65 15.02
N ALA A 41 15.45 -4.51 16.34
CA ALA A 41 14.97 -5.61 17.15
C ALA A 41 13.45 -5.79 17.02
N THR A 42 13.00 -7.04 17.19
CA THR A 42 11.56 -7.32 17.21
C THR A 42 10.91 -6.60 18.40
N GLY A 43 9.87 -5.83 18.13
CA GLY A 43 9.16 -5.05 19.15
C GLY A 43 9.61 -3.59 19.25
N ASP A 44 10.70 -3.21 18.61
CA ASP A 44 11.11 -1.80 18.53
C ASP A 44 10.27 -1.06 17.47
N ALA A 45 10.07 0.26 17.69
CA ALA A 45 9.42 1.13 16.72
C ALA A 45 10.41 1.53 15.63
N PRO A 46 10.16 1.14 14.34
CA PRO A 46 10.99 1.59 13.22
C PRO A 46 11.12 3.12 13.15
N GLU A 47 10.06 3.84 13.51
CA GLU A 47 9.97 5.30 13.46
C GLU A 47 10.99 6.00 14.37
N LEU A 48 11.40 5.40 15.48
CA LEU A 48 12.42 5.96 16.38
C LEU A 48 13.81 5.91 15.74
N TRP A 49 14.05 5.03 14.80
CA TRP A 49 15.32 4.96 14.07
C TRP A 49 15.58 6.19 13.19
N ASN A 50 14.59 7.01 12.94
CA ASN A 50 14.81 8.32 12.32
C ASN A 50 15.73 9.23 13.15
N PHE A 51 15.85 8.97 14.46
CA PHE A 51 16.77 9.65 15.37
C PHE A 51 17.97 8.77 15.75
N GLU A 52 17.71 7.52 16.14
CA GLU A 52 18.69 6.64 16.73
C GLU A 52 19.64 6.02 15.70
N ASN A 53 19.15 5.77 14.48
CA ASN A 53 19.88 5.09 13.42
C ASN A 53 19.66 5.79 12.05
N ARG A 54 19.66 7.11 12.06
CA ARG A 54 19.38 7.96 10.86
C ARG A 54 20.16 7.51 9.62
N GLY A 55 21.45 7.20 9.77
CA GLY A 55 22.29 6.75 8.65
C GLY A 55 21.80 5.46 7.96
N LYS A 56 21.14 4.56 8.71
CA LYS A 56 20.52 3.34 8.15
C LYS A 56 19.25 3.67 7.37
N ILE A 57 18.45 4.63 7.85
CA ILE A 57 17.27 5.11 7.12
C ILE A 57 17.70 5.80 5.81
N GLU A 58 18.71 6.66 5.87
CA GLU A 58 19.27 7.32 4.66
C GLU A 58 19.82 6.28 3.65
N ALA A 59 20.52 5.25 4.13
CA ALA A 59 21.05 4.16 3.29
C ALA A 59 19.92 3.36 2.62
N LEU A 60 18.85 3.06 3.36
CA LEU A 60 17.68 2.38 2.80
C LEU A 60 17.02 3.18 1.68
N HIS A 61 16.71 4.45 1.91
CA HIS A 61 16.12 5.32 0.89
C HIS A 61 17.02 5.45 -0.34
N ARG A 62 18.32 5.65 -0.13
CA ARG A 62 19.32 5.73 -1.21
C ARG A 62 19.35 4.43 -2.03
N GLY A 63 19.39 3.28 -1.38
CA GLY A 63 19.42 1.98 -2.07
C GLY A 63 18.16 1.75 -2.92
N MET A 64 16.98 2.18 -2.47
CA MET A 64 15.75 2.10 -3.27
C MET A 64 15.80 3.02 -4.50
N ILE A 65 16.31 4.25 -4.34
CA ILE A 65 16.47 5.20 -5.46
C ILE A 65 17.48 4.68 -6.47
N GLU A 66 18.64 4.20 -6.03
CA GLU A 66 19.68 3.61 -6.89
C GLU A 66 19.19 2.38 -7.65
N ALA A 67 18.32 1.57 -7.01
CA ALA A 67 17.65 0.44 -7.64
C ALA A 67 16.58 0.86 -8.67
N GLY A 68 16.25 2.14 -8.75
CA GLY A 68 15.32 2.67 -9.76
C GLY A 68 13.97 3.12 -9.27
N ALA A 69 13.69 3.19 -7.96
CA ALA A 69 12.42 3.73 -7.45
C ALA A 69 12.26 5.21 -7.84
N ASP A 70 11.10 5.60 -8.34
CA ASP A 70 10.68 6.97 -8.64
C ASP A 70 9.97 7.61 -7.45
N ILE A 71 9.43 6.78 -6.55
CA ILE A 71 8.71 7.17 -5.34
C ILE A 71 9.34 6.42 -4.17
N ILE A 72 9.69 7.13 -3.10
CA ILE A 72 10.11 6.55 -1.82
C ILE A 72 9.14 6.95 -0.72
N LEU A 73 8.84 6.02 0.19
CA LEU A 73 7.96 6.24 1.34
C LEU A 73 8.79 6.56 2.58
N THR A 74 8.33 7.50 3.38
CA THR A 74 8.96 7.84 4.68
C THR A 74 8.86 6.68 5.66
N ASN A 75 9.81 6.61 6.61
CA ASN A 75 9.77 5.64 7.71
C ASN A 75 8.80 6.12 8.82
N THR A 76 7.49 6.09 8.51
CA THR A 76 6.43 6.64 9.36
C THR A 76 5.13 5.83 9.33
N PHE A 77 5.17 4.58 8.89
CA PHE A 77 3.98 3.72 8.81
C PHE A 77 3.21 3.65 10.14
N GLY A 78 3.92 3.48 11.25
CA GLY A 78 3.37 3.50 12.60
C GLY A 78 3.46 4.88 13.29
N GLY A 79 3.57 5.98 12.52
CA GLY A 79 3.79 7.33 13.03
C GLY A 79 2.57 8.02 13.65
N SER A 80 1.40 7.36 13.75
CA SER A 80 0.21 7.89 14.43
C SER A 80 0.33 7.82 15.96
N ARG A 81 -0.41 8.68 16.68
CA ARG A 81 -0.41 8.67 18.15
C ARG A 81 -0.79 7.31 18.75
N HIS A 82 -1.71 6.58 18.10
CA HIS A 82 -2.16 5.27 18.57
C HIS A 82 -1.04 4.23 18.49
N ARG A 83 -0.26 4.23 17.41
CA ARG A 83 0.87 3.31 17.24
C ARG A 83 2.06 3.72 18.11
N LEU A 84 2.40 4.99 18.15
CA LEU A 84 3.52 5.51 18.95
C LEU A 84 3.29 5.36 20.46
N LYS A 85 2.04 5.33 20.93
CA LYS A 85 1.68 5.07 22.32
C LYS A 85 2.22 3.70 22.82
N LEU A 86 2.30 2.71 21.95
CA LEU A 86 2.87 1.40 22.28
C LEU A 86 4.35 1.50 22.71
N HIS A 87 5.01 2.58 22.32
CA HIS A 87 6.43 2.87 22.61
C HIS A 87 6.61 4.12 23.48
N LYS A 88 5.53 4.64 24.10
CA LYS A 88 5.53 5.86 24.94
C LYS A 88 6.07 7.09 24.21
N ALA A 89 5.80 7.16 22.90
CA ALA A 89 6.26 8.24 22.01
C ALA A 89 5.10 9.05 21.40
N GLU A 90 3.86 8.89 21.89
CA GLU A 90 2.67 9.55 21.37
C GLU A 90 2.70 11.08 21.45
N ALA A 91 3.50 11.66 22.35
CA ALA A 91 3.72 13.09 22.43
C ALA A 91 4.64 13.64 21.31
N ARG A 92 5.30 12.76 20.57
CA ARG A 92 6.31 13.10 19.56
C ARG A 92 5.82 12.90 18.13
N VAL A 93 4.51 12.74 17.90
CA VAL A 93 3.94 12.48 16.57
C VAL A 93 4.48 13.46 15.52
N HIS A 94 4.36 14.77 15.78
CA HIS A 94 4.81 15.79 14.82
C HIS A 94 6.31 15.68 14.55
N ASP A 95 7.14 15.67 15.58
CA ASP A 95 8.60 15.62 15.49
C ASP A 95 9.11 14.38 14.74
N ILE A 96 8.55 13.20 15.03
CA ILE A 96 8.92 11.95 14.38
C ILE A 96 8.61 11.98 12.87
N ASN A 97 7.40 12.42 12.52
CA ASN A 97 6.97 12.45 11.12
C ASN A 97 7.70 13.54 10.33
N GLU A 98 7.91 14.72 10.90
CA GLU A 98 8.69 15.79 10.27
C GLU A 98 10.14 15.35 10.03
N THR A 99 10.78 14.75 11.03
CA THR A 99 12.17 14.30 10.92
C THR A 99 12.31 13.22 9.83
N ALA A 100 11.42 12.22 9.80
CA ALA A 100 11.43 11.17 8.78
C ALA A 100 11.26 11.74 7.37
N ALA A 101 10.32 12.69 7.21
CA ALA A 101 10.07 13.34 5.93
C ALA A 101 11.27 14.16 5.46
N ARG A 102 11.93 14.91 6.36
CA ARG A 102 13.18 15.65 6.06
C ARG A 102 14.32 14.74 5.64
N ILE A 103 14.48 13.57 6.29
CA ILE A 103 15.48 12.57 5.90
C ILE A 103 15.20 12.08 4.48
N ALA A 104 13.98 11.62 4.20
CA ALA A 104 13.61 11.12 2.89
C ALA A 104 13.77 12.20 1.80
N ARG A 105 13.37 13.45 2.08
CA ARG A 105 13.52 14.58 1.15
C ARG A 105 14.99 14.86 0.84
N SER A 106 15.84 14.95 1.86
CA SER A 106 17.28 15.19 1.69
C SER A 106 17.95 14.11 0.82
N VAL A 107 17.61 12.83 1.08
CA VAL A 107 18.14 11.72 0.27
C VAL A 107 17.59 11.74 -1.15
N ALA A 108 16.28 12.03 -1.32
CA ALA A 108 15.64 12.10 -2.63
C ALA A 108 16.24 13.21 -3.50
N ASP A 109 16.55 14.37 -2.95
CA ASP A 109 17.16 15.48 -3.67
C ASP A 109 18.59 15.11 -4.10
N THR A 110 19.44 14.66 -3.16
CA THR A 110 20.84 14.32 -3.45
C THR A 110 20.98 13.13 -4.42
N ALA A 111 20.25 12.03 -4.16
CA ALA A 111 20.32 10.84 -5.00
C ALA A 111 19.60 11.05 -6.34
N GLY A 112 18.54 11.85 -6.36
CA GLY A 112 17.83 12.23 -7.57
C GLY A 112 18.69 13.05 -8.53
N GLU A 113 19.42 14.04 -8.00
CA GLU A 113 20.40 14.83 -8.77
C GLU A 113 21.47 13.92 -9.38
N THR A 114 22.05 13.00 -8.58
CA THR A 114 23.04 12.03 -9.04
C THR A 114 22.49 11.12 -10.13
N ALA A 115 21.24 10.68 -10.00
CA ALA A 115 20.57 9.81 -10.97
C ALA A 115 19.98 10.56 -12.18
N GLY A 116 20.04 11.90 -12.21
CA GLY A 116 19.48 12.74 -13.27
C GLY A 116 17.95 12.66 -13.38
N ARG A 117 17.23 12.41 -12.26
CA ARG A 117 15.76 12.25 -12.25
C ARG A 117 15.14 12.76 -10.97
N GLU A 118 13.91 13.23 -11.08
CA GLU A 118 13.10 13.64 -9.92
C GLU A 118 12.58 12.42 -9.16
N ILE A 119 12.64 12.50 -7.82
CA ILE A 119 12.14 11.49 -6.89
C ILE A 119 10.99 12.09 -6.08
N VAL A 120 9.88 11.39 -6.04
CA VAL A 120 8.72 11.71 -5.20
C VAL A 120 8.96 11.19 -3.79
N VAL A 121 8.72 12.04 -2.79
CA VAL A 121 8.70 11.63 -1.38
C VAL A 121 7.26 11.52 -0.94
N ALA A 122 6.84 10.31 -0.59
CA ALA A 122 5.50 9.99 -0.12
C ALA A 122 5.49 9.80 1.41
N GLY A 123 4.65 10.55 2.09
CA GLY A 123 4.47 10.44 3.54
C GLY A 123 3.63 9.22 3.90
N SER A 124 4.26 8.14 4.36
CA SER A 124 3.59 6.89 4.71
C SER A 124 2.73 7.05 5.96
N ILE A 125 1.45 6.64 5.85
CA ILE A 125 0.44 6.68 6.91
C ILE A 125 -0.24 5.30 6.94
N GLY A 126 0.11 4.48 7.93
CA GLY A 126 -0.49 3.18 8.15
C GLY A 126 -1.72 3.23 9.06
N PRO A 127 -2.40 2.08 9.28
CA PRO A 127 -3.55 1.98 10.16
C PRO A 127 -3.23 2.35 11.62
N THR A 128 -4.23 2.85 12.33
CA THR A 128 -4.13 3.16 13.77
C THR A 128 -3.86 1.90 14.62
N GLY A 129 -4.33 0.74 14.15
CA GLY A 129 -4.34 -0.50 14.90
C GLY A 129 -5.54 -0.61 15.86
N GLU A 130 -6.42 0.39 15.89
CA GLU A 130 -7.64 0.41 16.67
C GLU A 130 -8.85 0.05 15.79
N LEU A 131 -9.88 -0.51 16.40
CA LEU A 131 -11.15 -0.74 15.73
C LEU A 131 -12.04 0.50 15.82
N PHE A 132 -12.66 0.85 14.70
CA PHE A 132 -13.61 1.93 14.61
C PHE A 132 -15.02 1.49 15.08
N GLU A 133 -15.84 2.45 15.53
CA GLU A 133 -17.23 2.19 15.85
C GLU A 133 -17.97 1.56 14.66
N PRO A 134 -18.94 0.65 14.89
CA PRO A 134 -19.41 0.16 16.19
C PRO A 134 -18.60 -1.01 16.77
N LEU A 135 -17.55 -1.48 16.08
CA LEU A 135 -16.78 -2.66 16.48
C LEU A 135 -15.73 -2.35 17.57
N GLY A 136 -15.30 -1.10 17.67
CA GLY A 136 -14.35 -0.62 18.65
C GLY A 136 -14.70 0.77 19.16
N PRO A 137 -13.82 1.36 19.98
CA PRO A 137 -14.10 2.63 20.62
C PRO A 137 -13.77 3.88 19.79
N LEU A 138 -13.08 3.74 18.66
CA LEU A 138 -12.56 4.88 17.91
C LEU A 138 -13.62 5.44 16.96
N THR A 139 -14.03 6.69 17.16
CA THR A 139 -14.92 7.36 16.21
C THR A 139 -14.20 7.81 14.96
N VAL A 140 -14.92 7.97 13.85
CA VAL A 140 -14.35 8.53 12.60
C VAL A 140 -13.74 9.92 12.85
N GLY A 141 -14.37 10.77 13.67
CA GLY A 141 -13.86 12.09 14.02
C GLY A 141 -12.50 12.04 14.73
N GLN A 142 -12.37 11.16 15.73
CA GLN A 142 -11.08 10.95 16.43
C GLN A 142 -10.01 10.37 15.51
N GLY A 143 -10.39 9.49 14.58
CA GLY A 143 -9.49 9.00 13.54
C GLY A 143 -8.98 10.12 12.64
N ILE A 144 -9.88 11.00 12.16
CA ILE A 144 -9.50 12.17 11.35
C ILE A 144 -8.47 13.03 12.08
N GLU A 145 -8.68 13.34 13.36
CA GLU A 145 -7.76 14.14 14.17
C GLU A 145 -6.37 13.48 14.29
N ALA A 146 -6.33 12.17 14.55
CA ALA A 146 -5.08 11.41 14.69
C ALA A 146 -4.29 11.37 13.37
N PHE A 147 -4.95 11.13 12.24
CA PHE A 147 -4.31 11.14 10.94
C PHE A 147 -3.90 12.55 10.51
N ALA A 148 -4.69 13.58 10.82
CA ALA A 148 -4.34 14.98 10.55
C ALA A 148 -3.10 15.43 11.35
N GLU A 149 -2.93 14.95 12.60
CA GLU A 149 -1.73 15.24 13.39
C GLU A 149 -0.48 14.65 12.72
N GLN A 150 -0.53 13.39 12.29
CA GLN A 150 0.56 12.74 11.57
C GLN A 150 0.87 13.47 10.26
N ALA A 151 -0.16 13.76 9.47
CA ALA A 151 -0.04 14.43 8.17
C ALA A 151 0.61 15.81 8.27
N ARG A 152 0.30 16.59 9.32
CA ARG A 152 0.94 17.90 9.56
C ARG A 152 2.46 17.77 9.76
N GLY A 153 2.93 16.77 10.50
CA GLY A 153 4.37 16.51 10.64
C GLY A 153 5.02 16.14 9.31
N LEU A 154 4.40 15.24 8.54
CA LEU A 154 4.87 14.86 7.20
C LEU A 154 4.96 16.06 6.24
N ALA A 155 3.92 16.90 6.21
CA ALA A 155 3.90 18.10 5.38
C ALA A 155 5.00 19.10 5.77
N ALA A 156 5.22 19.32 7.08
CA ALA A 156 6.29 20.18 7.60
C ALA A 156 7.68 19.68 7.20
N GLY A 157 7.85 18.37 7.05
CA GLY A 157 9.09 17.74 6.59
C GLY A 157 9.30 17.74 5.08
N GLY A 158 8.31 18.17 4.28
CA GLY A 158 8.46 18.38 2.84
C GLY A 158 8.16 17.18 1.95
N VAL A 159 7.18 16.34 2.32
CA VAL A 159 6.66 15.30 1.43
C VAL A 159 5.90 15.91 0.24
N ASP A 160 5.88 15.21 -0.90
CA ASP A 160 5.15 15.63 -2.10
C ASP A 160 3.70 15.13 -2.10
N VAL A 161 3.41 14.03 -1.38
CA VAL A 161 2.11 13.34 -1.37
C VAL A 161 1.90 12.61 -0.04
N MET A 162 0.67 12.57 0.45
CA MET A 162 0.27 11.73 1.57
C MET A 162 -0.07 10.33 1.06
N TRP A 163 0.54 9.31 1.66
CA TRP A 163 0.39 7.93 1.24
C TRP A 163 -0.25 7.09 2.34
N VAL A 164 -1.57 7.02 2.31
CA VAL A 164 -2.39 6.18 3.19
C VAL A 164 -2.30 4.75 2.69
N GLU A 165 -1.77 3.81 3.50
CA GLU A 165 -1.54 2.44 3.04
C GLU A 165 -2.02 1.36 4.01
N THR A 166 -2.30 0.16 3.46
CA THR A 166 -2.62 -1.05 4.21
C THR A 166 -3.92 -0.95 5.02
N MET A 167 -4.86 -0.15 4.53
CA MET A 167 -6.16 -0.01 5.20
C MET A 167 -7.01 -1.27 5.01
N SER A 168 -7.85 -1.59 5.99
CA SER A 168 -8.71 -2.77 5.96
C SER A 168 -10.20 -2.45 6.04
N SER A 169 -10.58 -1.27 6.53
CA SER A 169 -11.97 -0.85 6.68
C SER A 169 -12.27 0.44 5.92
N LYS A 170 -13.53 0.63 5.53
CA LYS A 170 -14.00 1.85 4.86
C LYS A 170 -13.96 3.06 5.80
N ASP A 171 -14.30 2.88 7.08
CA ASP A 171 -14.34 3.97 8.05
C ASP A 171 -12.95 4.49 8.39
N GLU A 172 -11.97 3.59 8.58
CA GLU A 172 -10.58 3.98 8.79
C GLU A 172 -9.99 4.65 7.55
N LEU A 173 -10.24 4.11 6.34
CA LEU A 173 -9.80 4.72 5.08
C LEU A 173 -10.39 6.12 4.92
N LYS A 174 -11.69 6.30 5.19
CA LYS A 174 -12.34 7.61 5.16
C LYS A 174 -11.70 8.60 6.15
N ALA A 175 -11.45 8.16 7.37
CA ALA A 175 -10.80 9.00 8.39
C ALA A 175 -9.37 9.37 7.98
N ALA A 176 -8.60 8.40 7.45
CA ALA A 176 -7.22 8.62 7.04
C ALA A 176 -7.11 9.58 5.84
N VAL A 177 -7.96 9.40 4.82
CA VAL A 177 -7.98 10.30 3.65
C VAL A 177 -8.42 11.71 4.04
N ALA A 178 -9.45 11.85 4.87
CA ALA A 178 -9.91 13.16 5.36
C ALA A 178 -8.84 13.85 6.21
N GLY A 179 -8.20 13.12 7.14
CA GLY A 179 -7.12 13.63 7.98
C GLY A 179 -5.89 14.05 7.17
N ALA A 180 -5.43 13.20 6.27
CA ALA A 180 -4.32 13.48 5.35
C ALA A 180 -4.62 14.71 4.46
N GLY A 181 -5.85 14.81 3.96
CA GLY A 181 -6.33 15.89 3.11
C GLY A 181 -6.31 17.28 3.76
N THR A 182 -6.28 17.37 5.09
CA THR A 182 -6.20 18.68 5.81
C THR A 182 -4.95 19.48 5.47
N THR A 183 -3.92 18.84 4.92
CA THR A 183 -2.68 19.49 4.50
C THR A 183 -2.76 20.17 3.13
N GLY A 184 -3.79 19.85 2.34
CA GLY A 184 -3.92 20.29 0.95
C GLY A 184 -3.00 19.55 -0.03
N LEU A 185 -2.16 18.61 0.42
CA LEU A 185 -1.36 17.77 -0.44
C LEU A 185 -2.22 16.68 -1.11
N PRO A 186 -1.83 16.20 -2.31
CA PRO A 186 -2.47 15.03 -2.92
C PRO A 186 -2.46 13.84 -1.96
N VAL A 187 -3.50 13.00 -2.05
CA VAL A 187 -3.60 11.76 -1.26
C VAL A 187 -3.59 10.56 -2.19
N VAL A 188 -2.78 9.58 -1.88
CA VAL A 188 -2.80 8.23 -2.46
C VAL A 188 -3.29 7.28 -1.38
N CYS A 189 -4.11 6.28 -1.71
CA CYS A 189 -4.55 5.31 -0.73
C CYS A 189 -4.55 3.87 -1.24
N THR A 190 -4.22 2.91 -0.37
CA THR A 190 -4.23 1.49 -0.69
C THR A 190 -4.82 0.65 0.43
N LEU A 191 -5.43 -0.47 0.06
CA LEU A 191 -6.01 -1.44 0.98
C LEU A 191 -5.25 -2.77 0.87
N SER A 192 -5.27 -3.57 1.95
CA SER A 192 -4.71 -4.92 2.00
C SER A 192 -5.81 -5.97 1.88
N PHE A 193 -5.64 -6.89 0.91
CA PHE A 193 -6.57 -8.00 0.63
C PHE A 193 -5.90 -9.31 1.01
N ASP A 194 -6.11 -9.76 2.23
CA ASP A 194 -5.40 -10.87 2.86
C ASP A 194 -6.32 -12.02 3.32
N THR A 195 -7.65 -11.85 3.15
CA THR A 195 -8.64 -12.82 3.61
C THR A 195 -9.55 -13.24 2.45
N ASN A 196 -9.18 -14.31 1.75
CA ASN A 196 -9.97 -14.85 0.64
C ASN A 196 -10.41 -13.79 -0.39
N GLY A 197 -9.46 -12.96 -0.85
CA GLY A 197 -9.72 -11.90 -1.82
C GLY A 197 -10.48 -10.70 -1.27
N ARG A 198 -10.56 -10.54 0.05
CA ARG A 198 -11.18 -9.42 0.76
C ARG A 198 -10.21 -8.81 1.76
N THR A 199 -10.46 -7.58 2.19
CA THR A 199 -9.78 -7.05 3.37
C THR A 199 -10.26 -7.80 4.63
N MET A 200 -9.52 -7.68 5.72
CA MET A 200 -9.91 -8.25 7.03
C MET A 200 -11.33 -7.80 7.47
N MET A 201 -11.76 -6.62 7.04
CA MET A 201 -13.10 -6.07 7.34
C MET A 201 -14.13 -6.35 6.22
N GLY A 202 -13.83 -7.27 5.28
CA GLY A 202 -14.76 -7.79 4.29
C GLY A 202 -14.91 -6.95 3.01
N VAL A 203 -14.17 -5.85 2.84
CA VAL A 203 -14.22 -5.01 1.63
C VAL A 203 -13.65 -5.80 0.44
N THR A 204 -14.36 -5.79 -0.69
CA THR A 204 -13.90 -6.41 -1.93
C THR A 204 -13.12 -5.42 -2.80
N PRO A 205 -12.19 -5.89 -3.67
CA PRO A 205 -11.50 -5.00 -4.61
C PRO A 205 -12.44 -4.19 -5.50
N ALA A 206 -13.52 -4.79 -5.98
CA ALA A 206 -14.51 -4.14 -6.84
C ALA A 206 -15.23 -2.96 -6.17
N GLU A 207 -15.36 -2.97 -4.82
CA GLU A 207 -15.99 -1.87 -4.10
C GLU A 207 -15.07 -0.66 -3.93
N VAL A 208 -13.75 -0.84 -4.03
CA VAL A 208 -12.76 0.21 -3.69
C VAL A 208 -12.87 1.41 -4.62
N ALA A 209 -13.01 1.20 -5.94
CA ALA A 209 -13.09 2.29 -6.91
C ALA A 209 -14.27 3.23 -6.61
N ALA A 210 -15.47 2.67 -6.47
CA ALA A 210 -16.67 3.44 -6.17
C ALA A 210 -16.58 4.14 -4.80
N PHE A 211 -15.95 3.50 -3.82
CA PHE A 211 -15.76 4.09 -2.50
C PHE A 211 -14.74 5.24 -2.55
N CYS A 212 -13.59 5.07 -3.21
CA CYS A 212 -12.59 6.11 -3.34
C CYS A 212 -13.11 7.35 -4.09
N HIS A 213 -14.03 7.17 -5.04
CA HIS A 213 -14.67 8.29 -5.74
C HIS A 213 -15.59 9.14 -4.84
N GLN A 214 -16.03 8.60 -3.69
CA GLN A 214 -16.90 9.29 -2.73
C GLN A 214 -16.11 9.94 -1.58
N LEU A 215 -14.80 9.70 -1.49
CA LEU A 215 -13.96 10.28 -0.45
C LEU A 215 -13.66 11.76 -0.71
N GLU A 216 -13.56 12.54 0.37
CA GLU A 216 -13.16 13.94 0.36
C GLU A 216 -11.93 14.16 1.26
N PRO A 217 -10.80 14.63 0.67
CA PRO A 217 -10.61 14.86 -0.76
C PRO A 217 -10.60 13.54 -1.55
N ARG A 218 -10.99 13.58 -2.84
CA ARG A 218 -10.85 12.42 -3.71
C ARG A 218 -9.37 12.06 -3.85
N PRO A 219 -8.97 10.80 -3.57
CA PRO A 219 -7.59 10.37 -3.77
C PRO A 219 -7.13 10.53 -5.23
N LEU A 220 -5.89 11.01 -5.41
CA LEU A 220 -5.23 11.11 -6.72
C LEU A 220 -4.99 9.73 -7.34
N ALA A 221 -4.67 8.74 -6.51
CA ALA A 221 -4.49 7.36 -6.90
C ALA A 221 -4.95 6.44 -5.76
N TYR A 222 -5.39 5.24 -6.13
CA TYR A 222 -5.80 4.24 -5.14
C TYR A 222 -5.48 2.83 -5.65
N GLY A 223 -5.50 1.85 -4.75
CA GLY A 223 -5.18 0.50 -5.17
C GLY A 223 -4.99 -0.50 -4.05
N VAL A 224 -4.05 -1.40 -4.27
CA VAL A 224 -3.82 -2.56 -3.42
C VAL A 224 -2.37 -2.64 -2.97
N ASN A 225 -2.13 -3.02 -1.70
CA ASN A 225 -0.80 -3.28 -1.20
C ASN A 225 -0.77 -4.41 -0.18
N CYS A 226 0.41 -4.92 0.12
CA CYS A 226 0.64 -5.97 1.12
C CYS A 226 -0.09 -7.28 0.78
N GLY A 227 -0.95 -7.79 1.65
CA GLY A 227 -1.69 -9.04 1.47
C GLY A 227 -0.82 -10.30 1.61
N VAL A 228 -1.26 -11.39 0.97
CA VAL A 228 -0.63 -12.70 1.12
C VAL A 228 0.58 -12.89 0.18
N GLY A 229 0.65 -12.15 -0.94
CA GLY A 229 1.75 -12.26 -1.89
C GLY A 229 1.38 -11.76 -3.29
N ALA A 230 2.30 -11.96 -4.24
CA ALA A 230 2.20 -11.41 -5.59
C ALA A 230 0.98 -11.93 -6.38
N ALA A 231 0.67 -13.21 -6.28
CA ALA A 231 -0.46 -13.82 -6.98
C ALA A 231 -1.81 -13.23 -6.52
N GLU A 232 -2.03 -13.21 -5.21
CA GLU A 232 -3.25 -12.69 -4.59
C GLU A 232 -3.43 -11.19 -4.90
N LEU A 233 -2.34 -10.43 -4.85
CA LEU A 233 -2.39 -9.01 -5.12
C LEU A 233 -2.75 -8.73 -6.58
N VAL A 234 -2.19 -9.46 -7.55
CA VAL A 234 -2.54 -9.27 -8.97
C VAL A 234 -3.99 -9.72 -9.23
N ALA A 235 -4.48 -10.77 -8.58
CA ALA A 235 -5.88 -11.17 -8.67
C ALA A 235 -6.82 -10.08 -8.12
N ALA A 236 -6.49 -9.49 -6.96
CA ALA A 236 -7.24 -8.36 -6.40
C ALA A 236 -7.18 -7.13 -7.34
N LEU A 237 -6.02 -6.88 -7.95
CA LEU A 237 -5.82 -5.78 -8.89
C LEU A 237 -6.68 -5.93 -10.15
N VAL A 238 -6.76 -7.13 -10.74
CA VAL A 238 -7.63 -7.41 -11.91
C VAL A 238 -9.10 -7.14 -11.55
N ASN A 239 -9.54 -7.61 -10.38
CA ASN A 239 -10.90 -7.36 -9.90
C ASN A 239 -11.18 -5.86 -9.64
N LEU A 240 -10.20 -5.13 -9.10
CA LEU A 240 -10.31 -3.67 -8.93
C LEU A 240 -10.37 -2.96 -10.28
N ALA A 241 -9.47 -3.31 -11.21
CA ALA A 241 -9.37 -2.66 -12.51
C ALA A 241 -10.68 -2.78 -13.33
N GLY A 242 -11.40 -3.89 -13.18
CA GLY A 242 -12.72 -4.07 -13.79
C GLY A 242 -13.81 -3.11 -13.29
N ALA A 243 -13.58 -2.41 -12.17
CA ALA A 243 -14.51 -1.46 -11.56
C ALA A 243 -14.05 0.01 -11.65
N THR A 244 -12.90 0.29 -12.27
CA THR A 244 -12.32 1.64 -12.37
C THR A 244 -12.97 2.45 -13.49
N SER A 245 -12.82 3.78 -13.40
CA SER A 245 -13.23 4.73 -14.42
C SER A 245 -12.05 5.21 -15.27
N PRO A 246 -12.27 5.66 -16.51
CA PRO A 246 -11.22 6.28 -17.30
C PRO A 246 -10.55 7.44 -16.56
N GLY A 247 -9.22 7.42 -16.50
CA GLY A 247 -8.42 8.43 -15.80
C GLY A 247 -8.03 8.07 -14.37
N ASP A 248 -8.58 7.01 -13.81
CA ASP A 248 -8.13 6.51 -12.49
C ASP A 248 -6.66 6.04 -12.56
N VAL A 249 -5.91 6.36 -11.53
CA VAL A 249 -4.52 5.92 -11.35
C VAL A 249 -4.48 4.80 -10.33
N ILE A 250 -4.10 3.61 -10.78
CA ILE A 250 -4.11 2.40 -9.94
C ILE A 250 -2.72 2.13 -9.37
N VAL A 251 -2.69 1.80 -8.08
CA VAL A 251 -1.49 1.45 -7.31
C VAL A 251 -1.45 -0.05 -7.04
N ALA A 252 -0.26 -0.64 -7.19
CA ALA A 252 0.03 -2.03 -6.82
C ALA A 252 1.38 -2.12 -6.10
N LYS A 253 1.40 -2.50 -4.81
CA LYS A 253 2.63 -2.73 -4.02
C LYS A 253 2.58 -4.08 -3.33
N SER A 254 3.21 -5.10 -3.93
CA SER A 254 3.13 -6.49 -3.45
C SER A 254 4.17 -6.84 -2.41
N ASN A 255 3.79 -7.75 -1.50
CA ASN A 255 4.76 -8.51 -0.72
C ASN A 255 5.63 -9.36 -1.63
N CYS A 256 6.88 -9.58 -1.22
CA CYS A 256 7.82 -10.45 -1.89
C CYS A 256 7.60 -11.92 -1.48
N GLY A 257 6.50 -12.51 -1.95
CA GLY A 257 6.10 -13.87 -1.58
C GLY A 257 5.35 -13.95 -0.24
N VAL A 258 5.28 -15.16 0.32
CA VAL A 258 4.56 -15.46 1.57
C VAL A 258 5.53 -15.37 2.76
N PRO A 259 5.15 -14.70 3.87
CA PRO A 259 6.00 -14.66 5.05
C PRO A 259 6.07 -16.02 5.74
N TYR A 260 7.27 -16.40 6.18
CA TYR A 260 7.52 -17.58 7.00
C TYR A 260 8.56 -17.28 8.08
N PHE A 261 8.61 -18.10 9.13
CA PHE A 261 9.52 -17.91 10.26
C PHE A 261 10.73 -18.85 10.17
N VAL A 262 11.94 -18.26 10.28
CA VAL A 262 13.20 -18.99 10.41
C VAL A 262 14.00 -18.34 11.53
N ASP A 263 14.39 -19.11 12.52
CA ASP A 263 15.21 -18.66 13.67
C ASP A 263 14.64 -17.40 14.35
N GLY A 264 13.30 -17.35 14.51
CA GLY A 264 12.61 -16.23 15.14
C GLY A 264 12.51 -14.97 14.28
N LYS A 265 12.92 -15.02 13.01
CA LYS A 265 12.85 -13.91 12.07
C LYS A 265 11.84 -14.19 10.96
N ILE A 266 11.12 -13.15 10.56
CA ILE A 266 10.24 -13.21 9.39
C ILE A 266 11.11 -13.17 8.12
N ARG A 267 10.88 -14.14 7.25
CA ARG A 267 11.50 -14.24 5.91
C ARG A 267 10.42 -14.27 4.85
N TYR A 268 10.79 -13.90 3.65
CA TYR A 268 9.94 -13.96 2.47
C TYR A 268 10.64 -14.80 1.41
N ASP A 269 9.89 -15.62 0.67
CA ASP A 269 10.42 -16.61 -0.29
C ASP A 269 10.47 -16.09 -1.73
N GLY A 270 9.97 -14.88 -1.97
CA GLY A 270 9.95 -14.30 -3.31
C GLY A 270 11.36 -13.92 -3.78
N THR A 271 11.62 -14.14 -5.07
CA THR A 271 12.87 -13.79 -5.71
C THR A 271 12.75 -12.52 -6.53
N PRO A 272 13.87 -11.86 -6.92
CA PRO A 272 13.82 -10.74 -7.86
C PRO A 272 13.09 -11.08 -9.17
N GLU A 273 13.19 -12.31 -9.68
CA GLU A 273 12.50 -12.78 -10.88
C GLU A 273 10.99 -12.87 -10.69
N LEU A 274 10.54 -13.34 -9.52
CA LEU A 274 9.12 -13.35 -9.16
C LEU A 274 8.57 -11.92 -9.15
N MET A 275 9.29 -10.98 -8.51
CA MET A 275 8.86 -9.59 -8.46
C MET A 275 8.91 -8.90 -9.82
N ALA A 276 9.85 -9.28 -10.69
CA ALA A 276 9.87 -8.86 -12.09
C ALA A 276 8.65 -9.36 -12.88
N ALA A 277 8.25 -10.61 -12.67
CA ALA A 277 7.03 -11.18 -13.28
C ALA A 277 5.77 -10.49 -12.76
N TYR A 278 5.69 -10.30 -11.43
CA TYR A 278 4.64 -9.53 -10.78
C TYR A 278 4.49 -8.13 -11.39
N ALA A 279 5.59 -7.39 -11.52
CA ALA A 279 5.56 -6.01 -12.01
C ALA A 279 4.97 -5.92 -13.44
N ARG A 280 5.34 -6.85 -14.34
CA ARG A 280 4.74 -6.93 -15.67
C ARG A 280 3.24 -7.20 -15.63
N MET A 281 2.82 -8.20 -14.85
CA MET A 281 1.40 -8.55 -14.74
C MET A 281 0.57 -7.46 -14.06
N ALA A 282 1.13 -6.76 -13.07
CA ALA A 282 0.49 -5.58 -12.48
C ALA A 282 0.31 -4.45 -13.51
N ARG A 283 1.31 -4.27 -14.39
CA ARG A 283 1.23 -3.30 -15.49
C ARG A 283 0.16 -3.69 -16.51
N ASP A 284 0.07 -4.97 -16.88
CA ASP A 284 -0.95 -5.51 -17.78
C ASP A 284 -2.36 -5.37 -17.18
N ALA A 285 -2.50 -5.53 -15.86
CA ALA A 285 -3.74 -5.27 -15.13
C ALA A 285 -4.09 -3.77 -14.97
N GLY A 286 -3.32 -2.86 -15.56
CA GLY A 286 -3.61 -1.43 -15.58
C GLY A 286 -2.96 -0.58 -14.50
N ALA A 287 -2.13 -1.17 -13.61
CA ALA A 287 -1.42 -0.38 -12.61
C ALA A 287 -0.47 0.64 -13.25
N ARG A 288 -0.49 1.86 -12.71
CA ARG A 288 0.40 2.95 -13.12
C ARG A 288 1.44 3.32 -12.06
N ILE A 289 1.20 2.97 -10.81
CA ILE A 289 2.19 3.04 -9.75
C ILE A 289 2.40 1.61 -9.27
N ILE A 290 3.62 1.08 -9.44
CA ILE A 290 3.95 -0.31 -9.14
C ILE A 290 5.13 -0.30 -8.17
N GLY A 291 5.11 -1.16 -7.15
CA GLY A 291 6.17 -1.21 -6.14
C GLY A 291 6.14 -2.50 -5.36
N GLY A 292 7.00 -2.58 -4.37
CA GLY A 292 7.04 -3.65 -3.41
C GLY A 292 6.48 -3.26 -2.04
N CYS A 293 6.15 -4.25 -1.23
CA CYS A 293 5.79 -4.11 0.17
C CYS A 293 6.70 -5.04 1.00
N CYS A 294 6.20 -5.73 2.00
CA CYS A 294 7.01 -6.54 2.89
C CYS A 294 7.93 -7.54 2.13
N GLY A 295 9.16 -7.71 2.62
CA GLY A 295 10.18 -8.57 2.02
C GLY A 295 10.91 -8.01 0.80
N THR A 296 10.44 -6.90 0.23
CA THR A 296 11.03 -6.34 -0.99
C THR A 296 12.26 -5.50 -0.67
N THR A 297 13.39 -5.87 -1.27
CA THR A 297 14.70 -5.22 -1.12
C THR A 297 15.06 -4.39 -2.36
N PRO A 298 16.13 -3.59 -2.33
CA PRO A 298 16.63 -2.90 -3.53
C PRO A 298 16.88 -3.82 -4.74
N ALA A 299 17.31 -5.07 -4.53
CA ALA A 299 17.52 -6.02 -5.61
C ALA A 299 16.21 -6.37 -6.35
N HIS A 300 15.11 -6.51 -5.61
CA HIS A 300 13.79 -6.73 -6.20
C HIS A 300 13.32 -5.49 -6.99
N ILE A 301 13.53 -4.28 -6.46
CA ILE A 301 13.18 -3.03 -7.16
C ILE A 301 13.98 -2.90 -8.46
N ALA A 302 15.28 -3.23 -8.45
CA ALA A 302 16.10 -3.23 -9.66
C ALA A 302 15.59 -4.21 -10.73
N ALA A 303 15.20 -5.42 -10.32
CA ALA A 303 14.60 -6.41 -11.22
C ALA A 303 13.25 -5.95 -11.80
N MET A 304 12.40 -5.34 -10.96
CA MET A 304 11.13 -4.75 -11.40
C MET A 304 11.37 -3.59 -12.38
N ARG A 305 12.35 -2.70 -12.13
CA ARG A 305 12.71 -1.61 -13.04
C ARG A 305 13.14 -2.15 -14.40
N ALA A 306 14.05 -3.13 -14.42
CA ALA A 306 14.52 -3.75 -15.66
C ALA A 306 13.36 -4.40 -16.44
N ALA A 307 12.49 -5.14 -15.72
CA ALA A 307 11.35 -5.80 -16.32
C ALA A 307 10.34 -4.82 -16.94
N LEU A 308 10.00 -3.74 -16.23
CA LEU A 308 9.05 -2.73 -16.70
C LEU A 308 9.59 -1.87 -17.84
N SER A 309 10.90 -1.60 -17.86
CA SER A 309 11.53 -0.78 -18.90
C SER A 309 11.49 -1.45 -20.29
N ALA A 310 11.47 -2.78 -20.33
CA ALA A 310 11.39 -3.58 -21.56
C ALA A 310 9.95 -4.08 -21.85
N HIS A 311 8.96 -3.78 -20.98
CA HIS A 311 7.63 -4.33 -21.07
C HIS A 311 6.68 -3.46 -21.88
N VAL A 312 6.05 -4.05 -22.87
CA VAL A 312 4.90 -3.48 -23.58
C VAL A 312 3.64 -4.07 -22.95
N PRO A 313 2.73 -3.25 -22.39
CA PRO A 313 1.52 -3.76 -21.75
C PRO A 313 0.66 -4.58 -22.70
N GLY A 314 0.21 -5.74 -22.23
CA GLY A 314 -0.74 -6.62 -22.91
C GLY A 314 -2.13 -6.54 -22.28
N ASP A 315 -2.94 -7.57 -22.56
CA ASP A 315 -4.25 -7.73 -21.93
C ASP A 315 -4.09 -8.06 -20.42
N PRO A 316 -5.07 -7.73 -19.58
CA PRO A 316 -5.07 -8.12 -18.18
C PRO A 316 -4.91 -9.64 -18.03
N PRO A 317 -4.04 -10.10 -17.10
CA PRO A 317 -3.77 -11.52 -16.94
C PRO A 317 -5.00 -12.29 -16.44
N SER A 318 -5.20 -13.49 -16.95
CA SER A 318 -6.19 -14.43 -16.42
C SER A 318 -5.75 -15.02 -15.07
N MET A 319 -6.70 -15.51 -14.25
CA MET A 319 -6.39 -16.15 -12.97
C MET A 319 -5.46 -17.37 -13.14
N ASN A 320 -5.58 -18.10 -14.25
CA ASN A 320 -4.69 -19.21 -14.60
C ASN A 320 -3.25 -18.75 -14.85
N GLU A 321 -3.05 -17.68 -15.60
CA GLU A 321 -1.71 -17.12 -15.85
C GLU A 321 -1.09 -16.59 -14.56
N ILE A 322 -1.88 -15.93 -13.71
CA ILE A 322 -1.45 -15.48 -12.38
C ILE A 322 -0.96 -16.67 -11.56
N ALA A 323 -1.77 -17.73 -11.46
CA ALA A 323 -1.43 -18.92 -10.69
C ALA A 323 -0.18 -19.64 -11.22
N GLN A 324 0.00 -19.69 -12.54
CA GLN A 324 1.18 -20.34 -13.17
C GLN A 324 2.48 -19.57 -12.95
N ARG A 325 2.42 -18.23 -12.96
CA ARG A 325 3.62 -17.37 -12.95
C ARG A 325 3.98 -16.82 -11.57
N LEU A 326 3.00 -16.61 -10.71
CA LEU A 326 3.19 -15.95 -9.42
C LEU A 326 2.92 -16.85 -8.22
N GLY A 327 2.34 -18.04 -8.44
CA GLY A 327 2.00 -19.00 -7.38
C GLY A 327 0.50 -19.21 -7.22
N LYS A 328 0.14 -20.21 -6.43
CA LYS A 328 -1.26 -20.62 -6.23
C LYS A 328 -2.07 -19.53 -5.55
N LEU A 329 -3.29 -19.33 -6.03
CA LEU A 329 -4.30 -18.48 -5.40
C LEU A 329 -5.01 -19.23 -4.27
N THR A 330 -5.36 -18.54 -3.20
CA THR A 330 -6.23 -19.08 -2.15
C THR A 330 -7.69 -19.11 -2.61
N ALA A 331 -8.49 -19.99 -2.00
CA ALA A 331 -9.92 -20.07 -2.29
C ALA A 331 -10.60 -18.70 -2.03
N GLY A 332 -11.29 -18.16 -3.06
CA GLY A 332 -11.98 -16.88 -3.00
C GLY A 332 -11.23 -15.70 -3.63
N ALA A 333 -9.92 -15.80 -3.91
CA ALA A 333 -9.17 -14.77 -4.63
C ALA A 333 -9.59 -14.66 -6.12
N GLU A 334 -10.18 -15.69 -6.68
CA GLU A 334 -10.61 -15.78 -8.09
C GLU A 334 -11.80 -14.91 -8.48
N GLY A 335 -12.26 -14.04 -7.61
CA GLY A 335 -13.44 -13.20 -7.83
C GLY A 335 -14.57 -13.62 -6.91
N GLY A 336 -14.77 -12.82 -5.85
CA GLY A 336 -15.69 -13.16 -4.79
C GLY A 336 -17.11 -13.38 -5.26
N ALA A 337 -17.64 -14.57 -5.04
CA ALA A 337 -19.07 -14.75 -4.93
C ALA A 337 -19.60 -13.75 -3.91
N THR A 338 -20.56 -12.92 -4.30
CA THR A 338 -21.25 -12.03 -3.36
C THR A 338 -21.82 -12.87 -2.21
N PRO A 339 -21.91 -12.37 -0.97
CA PRO A 339 -22.50 -13.10 0.15
C PRO A 339 -23.88 -13.68 -0.17
N ALA A 340 -24.63 -13.06 -1.09
CA ALA A 340 -25.88 -13.58 -1.62
C ALA A 340 -25.73 -14.86 -2.46
N ALA A 341 -24.63 -15.03 -3.22
CA ALA A 341 -24.38 -16.24 -4.00
C ALA A 341 -23.94 -17.42 -3.10
N GLU A 342 -23.18 -17.15 -2.03
CA GLU A 342 -22.81 -18.16 -1.02
C GLU A 342 -24.04 -18.61 -0.21
N ALA A 343 -24.92 -17.69 0.18
CA ALA A 343 -26.17 -17.99 0.85
C ALA A 343 -27.12 -18.82 -0.04
N ALA A 344 -27.18 -18.54 -1.34
CA ALA A 344 -27.97 -19.31 -2.31
C ALA A 344 -27.39 -20.71 -2.54
N ALA A 345 -26.05 -20.86 -2.61
CA ALA A 345 -25.38 -22.15 -2.74
C ALA A 345 -25.52 -23.03 -1.48
N ALA A 346 -25.50 -22.40 -0.29
CA ALA A 346 -25.72 -23.10 0.99
C ALA A 346 -27.18 -23.50 1.19
N GLY A 347 -28.13 -22.66 0.76
CA GLY A 347 -29.57 -22.92 0.79
C GLY A 347 -29.98 -24.08 -0.13
N GLY A 348 -29.38 -24.16 -1.32
CA GLY A 348 -29.64 -25.22 -2.31
C GLY A 348 -29.23 -26.63 -1.83
N ARG A 349 -28.16 -26.75 -1.06
CA ARG A 349 -27.69 -28.03 -0.49
C ARG A 349 -28.57 -28.53 0.67
N ARG A 350 -29.24 -27.68 1.41
CA ARG A 350 -30.17 -28.08 2.48
C ARG A 350 -31.54 -28.53 1.96
N ALA A 351 -32.01 -28.00 0.83
CA ALA A 351 -33.27 -28.38 0.23
C ALA A 351 -33.20 -29.78 -0.43
N GLY A 352 -32.05 -30.16 -1.01
CA GLY A 352 -31.84 -31.50 -1.62
C GLY A 352 -31.77 -32.65 -0.61
N ARG A 353 -31.39 -32.38 0.65
CA ARG A 353 -31.25 -33.42 1.68
C ARG A 353 -32.55 -33.75 2.44
N ARG A 354 -33.58 -32.88 2.39
CA ARG A 354 -34.88 -33.13 3.01
C ARG A 354 -35.87 -33.96 2.15
N ARG A 355 -35.61 -34.15 0.84
CA ARG A 355 -36.49 -34.92 -0.05
C ARG A 355 -36.14 -36.43 -0.19
N ARG A 356 -35.06 -36.91 0.47
CA ARG A 356 -34.68 -38.35 0.42
C ARG A 356 -35.00 -39.13 1.69
N GLY A 357 -35.76 -38.58 2.62
CA GLY A 357 -36.10 -39.21 3.91
C GLY A 357 -37.58 -39.51 4.13
N ALA A 358 -38.45 -39.39 3.09
CA ALA A 358 -39.89 -39.57 3.25
C ALA A 358 -40.51 -40.80 2.58
N ASP A 359 -39.70 -41.66 1.93
CA ASP A 359 -40.23 -42.89 1.30
C ASP A 359 -39.50 -44.14 1.81
N ALA A 360 -39.65 -44.44 3.10
CA ALA A 360 -39.34 -45.77 3.64
C ALA A 360 -40.07 -45.97 4.98
N ALA A 361 -41.38 -46.16 4.93
CA ALA A 361 -42.13 -46.86 5.93
C ALA A 361 -43.51 -47.23 5.34
N PHE A 362 -43.58 -48.41 4.78
CA PHE A 362 -44.67 -49.39 4.87
C PHE A 362 -44.16 -50.70 4.22
#